data_1140e745615681a44e57951898cadaa8
#
_entry.id   1140e745615681a44e57951898cadaa8
#
_cell.length_a   1.000
_cell.length_b   1.000
_cell.length_c   1.000
_cell.angle_alpha   90.00
_cell.angle_beta   90.00
_cell.angle_gamma   90.00
#
_symmetry.space_group_name_H-M   'P 1'
#
loop_
_entity.id
_entity.type
_entity.pdbx_description
1 polymer ?
#
loop_
_entity_poly.entity_id
_entity_poly.type
_entity_poly.pdbx_seq_one_letter_code
_entity_poly.pdbx_strand_id
1 'polypeptide(L)'
;MLKIEESYILLFKRDLNLSSLTTYKIGGKSLGVFIFNNSFDLIRSLVYFSKRGIPYKIIGKGSNLLITDEQLIEKVFIINKERYFFNYENKVLVNSGLELQYFIKKLIELNFDSYQELAGIPASVGGSVFNNAGIPSIEISQYITKIYSFNRKKRKIEVIEINNKNKSNFFSYRNSFFKEEAFNNNFYDILYIEFEFKNKKPKEELLRIYNKTWEKRILTQPLDVPSCGSVFKNVLLNNNILRAWEIIDKLGFRGYTFNGAKVSEKHPNFIVNFNNAKFKDVYSIIQKIKNTAKLNNYNLDLEVEIIK
;
A
#
# COMPACT_ATOMS: atom_id res chain seq x y z
N MET A 1 8.86 24.63 16.23
CA MET A 1 9.74 23.47 16.50
C MET A 1 8.97 22.48 17.37
N LEU A 2 8.72 21.26 16.90
CA LEU A 2 8.01 20.23 17.69
C LEU A 2 8.85 19.87 18.92
N LYS A 3 8.35 20.20 20.13
CA LYS A 3 8.91 19.68 21.39
C LYS A 3 8.43 18.24 21.54
N ILE A 4 9.29 17.28 21.27
CA ILE A 4 9.04 15.85 21.47
C ILE A 4 9.54 15.51 22.87
N GLU A 5 8.70 14.84 23.67
CA GLU A 5 9.10 14.37 25.00
C GLU A 5 10.26 13.37 24.89
N GLU A 6 11.17 13.39 25.87
CA GLU A 6 12.40 12.58 25.87
C GLU A 6 12.14 11.07 25.66
N SER A 7 11.03 10.55 26.15
CA SER A 7 10.62 9.14 25.98
C SER A 7 10.41 8.70 24.52
N TYR A 8 10.24 9.65 23.58
CA TYR A 8 10.04 9.37 22.14
C TYR A 8 11.28 9.65 21.30
N ILE A 9 12.34 10.23 21.87
CA ILE A 9 13.56 10.63 21.14
C ILE A 9 14.27 9.41 20.53
N LEU A 10 14.29 8.27 21.20
CA LEU A 10 14.94 7.04 20.72
C LEU A 10 14.25 6.43 19.48
N LEU A 11 12.96 6.70 19.28
CA LEU A 11 12.15 6.19 18.18
C LEU A 11 12.07 7.18 17.01
N PHE A 12 12.59 8.38 17.18
CA PHE A 12 12.47 9.49 16.25
C PHE A 12 13.76 9.69 15.44
N LYS A 13 13.66 9.56 14.13
CA LYS A 13 14.74 9.89 13.20
C LYS A 13 14.43 11.22 12.53
N ARG A 14 15.22 12.25 12.83
CA ARG A 14 15.12 13.57 12.18
C ARG A 14 15.75 13.52 10.79
N ASP A 15 15.29 14.42 9.93
CA ASP A 15 15.88 14.68 8.60
C ASP A 15 16.05 13.42 7.73
N LEU A 16 15.20 12.40 7.94
CA LEU A 16 15.23 11.21 7.11
C LEU A 16 14.70 11.53 5.72
N ASN A 17 15.45 11.14 4.71
CA ASN A 17 15.00 11.22 3.34
C ASN A 17 13.93 10.14 3.06
N LEU A 18 12.72 10.58 2.70
CA LEU A 18 11.58 9.70 2.45
C LEU A 18 11.80 8.77 1.26
N SER A 19 12.72 9.10 0.35
CA SER A 19 13.11 8.19 -0.74
C SER A 19 13.59 6.83 -0.24
N SER A 20 14.20 6.77 0.96
CA SER A 20 14.62 5.51 1.57
C SER A 20 13.45 4.63 2.06
N LEU A 21 12.26 5.21 2.19
CA LEU A 21 11.04 4.57 2.69
C LEU A 21 10.07 4.18 1.59
N THR A 22 10.38 4.47 0.33
CA THR A 22 9.56 4.14 -0.83
C THR A 22 10.26 3.14 -1.75
N THR A 23 9.50 2.28 -2.40
CA THR A 23 10.02 1.41 -3.46
C THR A 23 10.40 2.20 -4.71
N TYR A 24 9.86 3.40 -4.88
CA TYR A 24 10.19 4.32 -5.97
C TYR A 24 11.56 4.96 -5.84
N LYS A 25 12.12 5.01 -4.60
CA LYS A 25 13.35 5.74 -4.28
C LYS A 25 13.26 7.25 -4.61
N ILE A 26 12.05 7.81 -4.56
CA ILE A 26 11.74 9.23 -4.73
C ILE A 26 11.09 9.74 -3.44
N GLY A 27 11.44 10.95 -3.01
CA GLY A 27 10.90 11.61 -1.83
C GLY A 27 11.92 12.50 -1.16
N GLY A 28 11.49 13.68 -0.71
CA GLY A 28 12.30 14.67 -0.02
C GLY A 28 12.51 14.37 1.46
N LYS A 29 13.04 15.37 2.18
CA LYS A 29 13.23 15.31 3.64
C LYS A 29 11.92 15.46 4.38
N SER A 30 11.74 14.72 5.47
CA SER A 30 10.62 14.89 6.39
C SER A 30 11.06 15.64 7.65
N LEU A 31 10.09 16.19 8.40
CA LEU A 31 10.32 16.68 9.75
C LEU A 31 10.91 15.58 10.65
N GLY A 32 10.46 14.34 10.44
CA GLY A 32 10.99 13.17 11.11
C GLY A 32 10.12 11.93 10.90
N VAL A 33 10.69 10.79 11.23
CA VAL A 33 10.06 9.49 11.12
C VAL A 33 10.15 8.76 12.46
N PHE A 34 9.02 8.27 12.94
CA PHE A 34 8.94 7.35 14.08
C PHE A 34 8.88 5.91 13.58
N ILE A 35 9.69 5.04 14.17
CA ILE A 35 9.72 3.61 13.85
C ILE A 35 9.34 2.85 15.11
N PHE A 36 8.23 2.10 15.06
CA PHE A 36 7.73 1.31 16.17
C PHE A 36 7.89 -0.19 15.88
N ASN A 37 8.40 -0.93 16.86
CA ASN A 37 8.56 -2.38 16.81
C ASN A 37 7.54 -3.12 17.70
N ASN A 38 6.69 -2.38 18.40
CA ASN A 38 5.61 -2.92 19.23
C ASN A 38 4.40 -1.98 19.23
N SER A 39 3.22 -2.55 19.41
CA SER A 39 1.96 -1.79 19.38
C SER A 39 1.74 -0.91 20.60
N PHE A 40 2.33 -1.21 21.75
CA PHE A 40 2.15 -0.40 22.94
C PHE A 40 2.69 1.01 22.72
N ASP A 41 3.94 1.12 22.26
CA ASP A 41 4.57 2.41 21.97
C ASP A 41 3.89 3.11 20.79
N LEU A 42 3.48 2.35 19.75
CA LEU A 42 2.72 2.90 18.64
C LEU A 42 1.42 3.54 19.13
N ILE A 43 0.58 2.83 19.88
CA ILE A 43 -0.72 3.32 20.35
C ILE A 43 -0.54 4.53 21.27
N ARG A 44 0.42 4.49 22.20
CA ARG A 44 0.74 5.65 23.06
C ARG A 44 1.07 6.87 22.21
N SER A 45 1.87 6.70 21.16
CA SER A 45 2.27 7.79 20.27
C SER A 45 1.11 8.31 19.44
N LEU A 46 0.22 7.46 18.95
CA LEU A 46 -1.00 7.86 18.23
C LEU A 46 -1.91 8.70 19.12
N VAL A 47 -2.08 8.30 20.39
CA VAL A 47 -2.83 9.09 21.40
C VAL A 47 -2.17 10.45 21.64
N TYR A 48 -0.84 10.47 21.81
CA TYR A 48 -0.07 11.69 22.02
C TYR A 48 -0.20 12.67 20.86
N PHE A 49 0.02 12.19 19.61
CA PHE A 49 -0.08 13.02 18.41
C PHE A 49 -1.49 13.56 18.22
N SER A 50 -2.51 12.69 18.41
CA SER A 50 -3.91 13.11 18.29
C SER A 50 -4.34 14.13 19.35
N LYS A 51 -3.84 14.00 20.60
CA LYS A 51 -4.10 14.99 21.66
C LYS A 51 -3.46 16.34 21.37
N ARG A 52 -2.28 16.36 20.77
CA ARG A 52 -1.50 17.57 20.46
C ARG A 52 -1.80 18.16 19.09
N GLY A 53 -2.68 17.53 18.30
CA GLY A 53 -2.96 17.96 16.93
C GLY A 53 -1.75 17.86 16.00
N ILE A 54 -0.78 17.00 16.29
CA ILE A 54 0.41 16.79 15.46
C ILE A 54 0.00 15.97 14.21
N PRO A 55 0.10 16.53 13.00
CA PRO A 55 -0.20 15.80 11.80
C PRO A 55 0.79 14.65 11.58
N TYR A 56 0.28 13.47 11.31
CA TYR A 56 1.11 12.31 10.99
C TYR A 56 0.52 11.44 9.88
N LYS A 57 1.38 10.68 9.21
CA LYS A 57 0.98 9.66 8.23
C LYS A 57 1.68 8.35 8.52
N ILE A 58 0.90 7.27 8.61
CA ILE A 58 1.44 5.91 8.70
C ILE A 58 1.79 5.44 7.29
N ILE A 59 3.01 4.94 7.12
CA ILE A 59 3.52 4.36 5.87
C ILE A 59 3.77 2.87 6.08
N GLY A 60 3.28 2.03 5.17
CA GLY A 60 3.67 0.62 5.09
C GLY A 60 5.04 0.44 4.42
N LYS A 61 5.11 -0.38 3.38
CA LYS A 61 6.34 -0.59 2.58
C LYS A 61 6.64 0.55 1.59
N GLY A 62 5.81 1.59 1.51
CA GLY A 62 5.97 2.69 0.57
C GLY A 62 5.86 2.29 -0.90
N SER A 63 5.19 1.18 -1.20
CA SER A 63 5.15 0.59 -2.54
C SER A 63 4.02 1.12 -3.43
N ASN A 64 3.19 2.00 -2.91
CA ASN A 64 2.12 2.68 -3.67
C ASN A 64 2.16 4.20 -3.46
N LEU A 65 3.35 4.76 -3.24
CA LEU A 65 3.54 6.18 -2.93
C LEU A 65 4.47 6.84 -3.93
N LEU A 66 4.07 8.03 -4.40
CA LEU A 66 4.93 9.00 -5.05
C LEU A 66 5.00 10.24 -4.16
N ILE A 67 6.16 10.50 -3.55
CA ILE A 67 6.37 11.57 -2.57
C ILE A 67 7.18 12.70 -3.22
N THR A 68 6.79 13.95 -2.96
CA THR A 68 7.53 15.12 -3.45
C THR A 68 9.00 15.11 -3.02
N ASP A 69 9.88 15.70 -3.83
CA ASP A 69 11.29 15.93 -3.48
C ASP A 69 11.46 17.14 -2.54
N GLU A 70 10.41 17.94 -2.36
CA GLU A 70 10.41 19.06 -1.44
C GLU A 70 10.40 18.61 0.01
N GLN A 71 10.79 19.48 0.90
CA GLN A 71 10.80 19.18 2.33
C GLN A 71 9.38 19.19 2.91
N LEU A 72 8.96 18.07 3.49
CA LEU A 72 7.68 17.91 4.18
C LEU A 72 7.86 18.18 5.68
N ILE A 73 7.74 19.45 6.09
CA ILE A 73 7.95 19.92 7.48
C ILE A 73 6.67 19.95 8.32
N GLU A 74 5.51 19.77 7.70
CA GLU A 74 4.23 19.93 8.39
C GLU A 74 3.75 18.66 9.10
N LYS A 75 4.29 17.50 8.74
CA LYS A 75 3.85 16.21 9.29
C LYS A 75 5.01 15.28 9.57
N VAL A 76 4.80 14.41 10.55
CA VAL A 76 5.71 13.30 10.83
C VAL A 76 5.22 12.03 10.13
N PHE A 77 6.15 11.11 9.85
CA PHE A 77 5.82 9.82 9.30
C PHE A 77 6.00 8.73 10.35
N ILE A 78 5.16 7.70 10.27
CA ILE A 78 5.17 6.58 11.20
C ILE A 78 5.34 5.29 10.40
N ILE A 79 6.27 4.45 10.84
CA ILE A 79 6.46 3.10 10.32
C ILE A 79 6.21 2.10 11.45
N ASN A 80 5.24 1.22 11.24
CA ASN A 80 5.04 0.07 12.10
C ASN A 80 5.84 -1.11 11.56
N LYS A 81 6.81 -1.61 12.36
CA LYS A 81 7.66 -2.76 12.04
C LYS A 81 7.39 -3.98 12.93
N GLU A 82 6.31 -3.94 13.71
CA GLU A 82 5.94 -5.08 14.53
C GLU A 82 5.64 -6.31 13.65
N ARG A 83 6.16 -7.45 14.07
CA ARG A 83 5.98 -8.73 13.37
C ARG A 83 5.11 -9.68 14.18
N TYR A 84 3.89 -9.23 14.53
CA TYR A 84 2.95 -10.06 15.26
C TYR A 84 2.13 -10.92 14.29
N PHE A 85 2.11 -12.22 14.56
CA PHE A 85 1.33 -13.23 13.86
C PHE A 85 0.87 -14.27 14.88
N PHE A 86 -0.43 -14.40 15.05
CA PHE A 86 -1.02 -15.38 15.97
C PHE A 86 -2.11 -16.18 15.25
N ASN A 87 -1.96 -17.51 15.27
CA ASN A 87 -2.92 -18.44 14.69
C ASN A 87 -3.70 -19.16 15.80
N TYR A 88 -5.01 -19.23 15.64
CA TYR A 88 -5.90 -20.03 16.48
C TYR A 88 -7.00 -20.64 15.61
N GLU A 89 -7.05 -21.95 15.58
CA GLU A 89 -7.95 -22.73 14.74
C GLU A 89 -7.82 -22.38 13.24
N ASN A 90 -8.88 -21.83 12.64
CA ASN A 90 -8.93 -21.36 11.27
C ASN A 90 -8.76 -19.83 11.14
N LYS A 91 -8.44 -19.16 12.25
CA LYS A 91 -8.26 -17.71 12.29
C LYS A 91 -6.82 -17.31 12.53
N VAL A 92 -6.48 -16.16 11.96
CA VAL A 92 -5.14 -15.58 12.08
C VAL A 92 -5.27 -14.10 12.40
N LEU A 93 -4.67 -13.67 13.52
CA LEU A 93 -4.55 -12.26 13.90
C LEU A 93 -3.14 -11.76 13.58
N VAL A 94 -3.03 -10.67 12.84
CA VAL A 94 -1.74 -10.09 12.44
C VAL A 94 -1.69 -8.59 12.68
N ASN A 95 -0.48 -8.08 12.92
CA ASN A 95 -0.24 -6.65 12.97
C ASN A 95 -0.20 -6.03 11.56
N SER A 96 -0.67 -4.79 11.42
CA SER A 96 -0.72 -4.06 10.15
C SER A 96 0.67 -3.82 9.53
N GLY A 97 1.73 -3.79 10.33
CA GLY A 97 3.11 -3.62 9.89
C GLY A 97 3.74 -4.88 9.30
N LEU A 98 3.14 -6.06 9.50
CA LEU A 98 3.67 -7.33 8.99
C LEU A 98 3.79 -7.29 7.47
N GLU A 99 4.91 -7.82 6.94
CA GLU A 99 5.10 -7.90 5.49
C GLU A 99 4.13 -8.90 4.86
N LEU A 100 3.46 -8.51 3.77
CA LEU A 100 2.48 -9.35 3.07
C LEU A 100 3.09 -10.68 2.61
N GLN A 101 4.32 -10.68 2.08
CA GLN A 101 4.97 -11.91 1.61
C GLN A 101 5.32 -12.86 2.78
N TYR A 102 5.71 -12.31 3.93
CA TYR A 102 5.90 -13.12 5.13
C TYR A 102 4.58 -13.72 5.62
N PHE A 103 3.51 -12.92 5.64
CA PHE A 103 2.16 -13.37 5.97
C PHE A 103 1.70 -14.54 5.08
N ILE A 104 1.81 -14.38 3.75
CA ILE A 104 1.44 -15.43 2.79
C ILE A 104 2.23 -16.73 3.02
N LYS A 105 3.54 -16.63 3.26
CA LYS A 105 4.38 -17.80 3.56
C LYS A 105 3.94 -18.52 4.83
N LYS A 106 3.57 -17.77 5.88
CA LYS A 106 3.02 -18.34 7.13
C LYS A 106 1.69 -19.05 6.89
N LEU A 107 0.82 -18.52 6.03
CA LEU A 107 -0.44 -19.18 5.67
C LEU A 107 -0.18 -20.50 4.89
N ILE A 108 0.82 -20.52 4.02
CA ILE A 108 1.23 -21.74 3.31
C ILE A 108 1.76 -22.79 4.31
N GLU A 109 2.57 -22.40 5.32
CA GLU A 109 3.04 -23.29 6.38
C GLU A 109 1.88 -23.91 7.18
N LEU A 110 0.77 -23.20 7.31
CA LEU A 110 -0.46 -23.66 7.96
C LEU A 110 -1.44 -24.38 7.02
N ASN A 111 -1.07 -24.60 5.77
CA ASN A 111 -1.88 -25.23 4.73
C ASN A 111 -3.15 -24.46 4.34
N PHE A 112 -3.23 -23.15 4.60
CA PHE A 112 -4.38 -22.36 4.21
C PHE A 112 -4.34 -21.99 2.71
N ASP A 113 -5.38 -22.42 1.98
CA ASP A 113 -5.64 -21.98 0.59
C ASP A 113 -6.21 -20.56 0.62
N SER A 114 -5.37 -19.57 0.24
CA SER A 114 -5.68 -18.16 0.50
C SER A 114 -5.01 -17.22 -0.51
N TYR A 115 -3.95 -16.54 -0.11
CA TYR A 115 -3.34 -15.42 -0.85
C TYR A 115 -2.12 -15.78 -1.70
N GLN A 116 -1.91 -17.03 -2.10
CA GLN A 116 -0.75 -17.48 -2.87
C GLN A 116 -0.59 -16.72 -4.19
N GLU A 117 -1.70 -16.33 -4.81
CA GLU A 117 -1.71 -15.53 -6.03
C GLU A 117 -1.32 -14.06 -5.84
N LEU A 118 -1.17 -13.59 -4.59
CA LEU A 118 -0.62 -12.27 -4.27
C LEU A 118 0.90 -12.29 -4.08
N ALA A 119 1.55 -13.40 -4.43
CA ALA A 119 3.01 -13.52 -4.39
C ALA A 119 3.67 -12.35 -5.11
N GLY A 120 4.71 -11.79 -4.50
CA GLY A 120 5.50 -10.70 -5.08
C GLY A 120 4.94 -9.28 -4.94
N ILE A 121 3.76 -9.08 -4.34
CA ILE A 121 3.28 -7.72 -4.03
C ILE A 121 4.09 -7.17 -2.85
N PRO A 122 4.87 -6.07 -3.01
CA PRO A 122 5.77 -5.56 -1.98
C PRO A 122 5.03 -4.64 -1.00
N ALA A 123 4.12 -5.19 -0.20
CA ALA A 123 3.27 -4.43 0.72
C ALA A 123 3.42 -4.88 2.17
N SER A 124 2.96 -4.06 3.12
CA SER A 124 2.55 -4.51 4.44
C SER A 124 1.09 -4.96 4.42
N VAL A 125 0.68 -5.80 5.38
CA VAL A 125 -0.72 -6.24 5.48
C VAL A 125 -1.66 -5.04 5.64
N GLY A 126 -1.35 -4.08 6.53
CA GLY A 126 -2.15 -2.87 6.70
C GLY A 126 -2.23 -2.00 5.44
N GLY A 127 -1.12 -1.84 4.70
CA GLY A 127 -1.11 -1.11 3.43
C GLY A 127 -1.94 -1.83 2.34
N SER A 128 -1.95 -3.17 2.36
CA SER A 128 -2.79 -3.97 1.48
C SER A 128 -4.27 -3.79 1.80
N VAL A 129 -4.64 -3.79 3.08
CA VAL A 129 -6.03 -3.56 3.54
C VAL A 129 -6.48 -2.15 3.20
N PHE A 130 -5.64 -1.14 3.44
CA PHE A 130 -5.94 0.27 3.14
C PHE A 130 -6.27 0.49 1.66
N ASN A 131 -5.59 -0.17 0.74
CA ASN A 131 -5.82 -0.06 -0.69
C ASN A 131 -6.72 -1.17 -1.27
N ASN A 132 -7.21 -2.11 -0.47
CA ASN A 132 -7.83 -3.35 -0.93
C ASN A 132 -7.01 -4.00 -2.05
N ALA A 133 -5.73 -4.27 -1.73
CA ALA A 133 -4.78 -4.81 -2.71
C ALA A 133 -5.20 -6.21 -3.18
N GLY A 134 -5.00 -6.48 -4.46
CA GLY A 134 -5.39 -7.77 -5.04
C GLY A 134 -5.12 -7.88 -6.54
N ILE A 135 -5.61 -8.94 -7.09
CA ILE A 135 -5.73 -9.23 -8.53
C ILE A 135 -7.19 -9.58 -8.83
N PRO A 136 -7.62 -9.75 -10.09
CA PRO A 136 -9.02 -10.02 -10.40
C PRO A 136 -9.63 -11.24 -9.70
N SER A 137 -8.82 -12.27 -9.38
CA SER A 137 -9.27 -13.51 -8.72
C SER A 137 -9.38 -13.38 -7.20
N ILE A 138 -8.61 -12.46 -6.57
CA ILE A 138 -8.53 -12.37 -5.11
C ILE A 138 -8.08 -10.98 -4.64
N GLU A 139 -8.76 -10.44 -3.65
CA GLU A 139 -8.39 -9.22 -2.94
C GLU A 139 -8.13 -9.53 -1.45
N ILE A 140 -7.32 -8.69 -0.81
CA ILE A 140 -6.95 -8.88 0.61
C ILE A 140 -8.17 -8.90 1.53
N SER A 141 -9.24 -8.20 1.19
CA SER A 141 -10.48 -8.15 1.95
C SER A 141 -11.25 -9.47 2.00
N GLN A 142 -10.93 -10.45 1.13
CA GLN A 142 -11.74 -11.66 0.96
C GLN A 142 -11.93 -12.46 2.25
N TYR A 143 -10.90 -12.56 3.08
CA TYR A 143 -10.89 -13.38 4.30
C TYR A 143 -10.87 -12.56 5.59
N ILE A 144 -11.01 -11.22 5.53
CA ILE A 144 -11.04 -10.36 6.72
C ILE A 144 -12.34 -10.56 7.48
N THR A 145 -12.23 -10.75 8.81
CA THR A 145 -13.36 -10.83 9.72
C THR A 145 -13.42 -9.67 10.72
N LYS A 146 -12.25 -9.14 11.15
CA LYS A 146 -12.19 -7.98 12.04
C LYS A 146 -11.00 -7.09 11.73
N ILE A 147 -11.17 -5.79 11.94
CA ILE A 147 -10.10 -4.82 11.88
C ILE A 147 -10.11 -4.02 13.18
N TYR A 148 -8.98 -4.03 13.87
CA TYR A 148 -8.72 -3.21 15.04
C TYR A 148 -8.04 -1.93 14.58
N SER A 149 -8.70 -0.80 14.77
CA SER A 149 -8.22 0.50 14.28
C SER A 149 -8.24 1.56 15.37
N PHE A 150 -7.27 2.47 15.33
CA PHE A 150 -7.26 3.65 16.18
C PHE A 150 -8.03 4.77 15.49
N ASN A 151 -9.14 5.20 16.09
CA ASN A 151 -9.92 6.35 15.65
C ASN A 151 -9.27 7.63 16.21
N ARG A 152 -8.66 8.45 15.36
CA ARG A 152 -7.92 9.67 15.77
C ARG A 152 -8.81 10.70 16.44
N LYS A 153 -10.06 10.86 15.98
CA LYS A 153 -11.02 11.81 16.55
C LYS A 153 -11.48 11.40 17.96
N LYS A 154 -11.83 10.13 18.12
CA LYS A 154 -12.28 9.57 19.40
C LYS A 154 -11.10 9.20 20.32
N ARG A 155 -9.86 9.10 19.78
CA ARG A 155 -8.63 8.71 20.50
C ARG A 155 -8.72 7.36 21.20
N LYS A 156 -9.40 6.41 20.57
CA LYS A 156 -9.61 5.05 21.09
C LYS A 156 -9.50 4.01 19.98
N ILE A 157 -9.26 2.78 20.39
CA ILE A 157 -9.33 1.64 19.49
C ILE A 157 -10.79 1.27 19.27
N GLU A 158 -11.16 1.07 18.01
CA GLU A 158 -12.46 0.57 17.57
C GLU A 158 -12.26 -0.74 16.82
N VAL A 159 -13.17 -1.67 17.04
CA VAL A 159 -13.20 -2.97 16.33
C VAL A 159 -14.29 -2.88 15.28
N ILE A 160 -13.90 -3.12 14.03
CA ILE A 160 -14.80 -3.13 12.87
C ILE A 160 -14.97 -4.59 12.46
N GLU A 161 -16.17 -5.13 12.61
CA GLU A 161 -16.52 -6.48 12.18
C GLU A 161 -16.91 -6.49 10.70
N ILE A 162 -16.30 -7.40 9.95
CA ILE A 162 -16.52 -7.58 8.52
C ILE A 162 -17.15 -8.95 8.28
N ASN A 163 -18.25 -8.97 7.54
CA ASN A 163 -18.93 -10.20 7.13
C ASN A 163 -19.46 -10.03 5.69
N ASN A 164 -20.01 -11.09 5.13
CA ASN A 164 -20.48 -11.08 3.73
C ASN A 164 -21.60 -10.04 3.47
N LYS A 165 -22.37 -9.66 4.51
CA LYS A 165 -23.48 -8.71 4.35
C LYS A 165 -23.01 -7.25 4.32
N ASN A 166 -21.90 -6.94 5.01
CA ASN A 166 -21.43 -5.56 5.14
C ASN A 166 -20.08 -5.29 4.44
N LYS A 167 -19.42 -6.30 3.87
CA LYS A 167 -18.10 -6.16 3.24
C LYS A 167 -18.06 -5.05 2.18
N SER A 168 -19.09 -4.95 1.35
CA SER A 168 -19.20 -3.92 0.30
C SER A 168 -19.26 -2.48 0.85
N ASN A 169 -19.62 -2.30 2.12
CA ASN A 169 -19.59 -1.01 2.78
C ASN A 169 -18.17 -0.56 3.16
N PHE A 170 -17.25 -1.53 3.24
CA PHE A 170 -15.88 -1.28 3.67
C PHE A 170 -14.83 -1.41 2.56
N PHE A 171 -15.15 -2.16 1.50
CA PHE A 171 -14.18 -2.46 0.44
C PHE A 171 -14.83 -2.41 -0.94
N SER A 172 -14.11 -1.77 -1.86
CA SER A 172 -14.38 -1.79 -3.28
C SER A 172 -13.06 -1.92 -4.06
N TYR A 173 -13.11 -1.98 -5.40
CA TYR A 173 -11.92 -2.13 -6.22
C TYR A 173 -10.89 -1.02 -5.95
N ARG A 174 -9.70 -1.39 -5.45
CA ARG A 174 -8.59 -0.49 -5.09
C ARG A 174 -9.00 0.62 -4.12
N ASN A 175 -9.94 0.32 -3.23
CA ASN A 175 -10.44 1.26 -2.26
C ASN A 175 -10.91 0.57 -0.98
N SER A 176 -10.90 1.32 0.14
CA SER A 176 -11.45 0.89 1.41
C SER A 176 -12.05 2.06 2.17
N PHE A 177 -12.93 1.77 3.12
CA PHE A 177 -13.43 2.71 4.12
C PHE A 177 -12.30 3.54 4.74
N PHE A 178 -11.18 2.91 5.11
CA PHE A 178 -10.04 3.60 5.72
C PHE A 178 -9.41 4.64 4.80
N LYS A 179 -9.40 4.40 3.50
CA LYS A 179 -8.88 5.32 2.48
C LYS A 179 -9.85 6.47 2.23
N GLU A 180 -11.16 6.20 2.18
CA GLU A 180 -12.20 7.21 2.03
C GLU A 180 -12.27 8.13 3.24
N GLU A 181 -12.27 7.57 4.46
CA GLU A 181 -12.27 8.33 5.70
C GLU A 181 -11.01 9.20 5.85
N ALA A 182 -9.84 8.70 5.41
CA ALA A 182 -8.62 9.49 5.38
C ALA A 182 -8.74 10.69 4.43
N PHE A 183 -9.41 10.52 3.28
CA PHE A 183 -9.69 11.60 2.36
C PHE A 183 -10.65 12.66 2.96
N ASN A 184 -11.62 12.22 3.77
CA ASN A 184 -12.57 13.06 4.49
C ASN A 184 -12.03 13.64 5.82
N ASN A 185 -10.71 13.54 6.09
CA ASN A 185 -10.07 13.95 7.34
C ASN A 185 -10.59 13.25 8.61
N ASN A 186 -11.24 12.10 8.46
CA ASN A 186 -11.70 11.26 9.57
C ASN A 186 -10.84 9.99 9.63
N PHE A 187 -9.64 10.14 10.18
CA PHE A 187 -8.61 9.11 10.09
C PHE A 187 -8.81 7.95 11.05
N TYR A 188 -8.69 6.74 10.50
CA TYR A 188 -8.57 5.48 11.22
C TYR A 188 -7.22 4.83 10.88
N ASP A 189 -6.41 4.57 11.91
CA ASP A 189 -5.13 3.89 11.73
C ASP A 189 -5.29 2.39 11.97
N ILE A 190 -5.06 1.57 10.95
CA ILE A 190 -5.18 0.11 11.04
C ILE A 190 -4.05 -0.43 11.92
N LEU A 191 -4.40 -1.15 13.00
CA LEU A 191 -3.45 -1.72 13.95
C LEU A 191 -3.30 -3.23 13.77
N TYR A 192 -4.41 -3.98 13.86
CA TYR A 192 -4.44 -5.43 13.69
C TYR A 192 -5.58 -5.84 12.79
N ILE A 193 -5.42 -6.98 12.11
CA ILE A 193 -6.41 -7.55 11.22
C ILE A 193 -6.57 -9.04 11.56
N GLU A 194 -7.82 -9.47 11.74
CA GLU A 194 -8.20 -10.87 11.88
C GLU A 194 -8.70 -11.39 10.53
N PHE A 195 -8.17 -12.53 10.14
CA PHE A 195 -8.58 -13.26 8.95
C PHE A 195 -9.14 -14.62 9.35
N GLU A 196 -10.08 -15.17 8.56
CA GLU A 196 -10.61 -16.51 8.70
C GLU A 196 -10.45 -17.29 7.41
N PHE A 197 -9.79 -18.45 7.47
CA PHE A 197 -9.52 -19.31 6.33
C PHE A 197 -10.19 -20.68 6.52
N LYS A 198 -11.13 -21.02 5.61
CA LYS A 198 -11.92 -22.25 5.71
C LYS A 198 -11.30 -23.42 4.92
N ASN A 199 -10.59 -23.10 3.84
CA ASN A 199 -10.05 -24.08 2.92
C ASN A 199 -8.59 -24.38 3.22
N LYS A 200 -8.23 -25.67 3.13
CA LYS A 200 -6.84 -26.15 3.25
C LYS A 200 -6.44 -26.93 2.02
N LYS A 201 -5.17 -26.86 1.67
CA LYS A 201 -4.52 -27.63 0.60
C LYS A 201 -3.13 -28.07 1.04
N PRO A 202 -2.57 -29.14 0.44
CA PRO A 202 -1.20 -29.55 0.71
C PRO A 202 -0.21 -28.39 0.47
N LYS A 203 0.76 -28.24 1.37
CA LYS A 203 1.77 -27.17 1.31
C LYS A 203 2.48 -27.09 -0.04
N GLU A 204 2.78 -28.24 -0.62
CA GLU A 204 3.48 -28.36 -1.92
C GLU A 204 2.65 -27.75 -3.05
N GLU A 205 1.33 -27.93 -3.03
CA GLU A 205 0.42 -27.34 -4.01
C GLU A 205 0.38 -25.82 -3.86
N LEU A 206 0.26 -25.32 -2.63
CA LEU A 206 0.24 -23.89 -2.33
C LEU A 206 1.56 -23.21 -2.70
N LEU A 207 2.70 -23.87 -2.44
CA LEU A 207 4.01 -23.38 -2.86
C LEU A 207 4.13 -23.33 -4.39
N ARG A 208 3.58 -24.31 -5.11
CA ARG A 208 3.57 -24.31 -6.57
C ARG A 208 2.81 -23.10 -7.12
N ILE A 209 1.63 -22.79 -6.57
CA ILE A 209 0.84 -21.61 -6.97
C ILE A 209 1.63 -20.34 -6.68
N TYR A 210 2.22 -20.21 -5.49
CA TYR A 210 3.03 -19.07 -5.09
C TYR A 210 4.22 -18.85 -6.03
N ASN A 211 5.01 -19.87 -6.29
CA ASN A 211 6.19 -19.81 -7.16
C ASN A 211 5.83 -19.47 -8.60
N LYS A 212 4.81 -20.13 -9.17
CA LYS A 212 4.32 -19.83 -10.53
C LYS A 212 3.86 -18.36 -10.65
N THR A 213 3.20 -17.85 -9.64
CA THR A 213 2.77 -16.43 -9.63
C THR A 213 3.97 -15.50 -9.54
N TRP A 214 4.95 -15.81 -8.70
CA TRP A 214 6.18 -15.04 -8.57
C TRP A 214 6.97 -15.00 -9.89
N GLU A 215 7.19 -16.14 -10.51
CA GLU A 215 7.86 -16.26 -11.81
C GLU A 215 7.15 -15.43 -12.89
N LYS A 216 5.82 -15.54 -12.99
CA LYS A 216 5.03 -14.73 -13.91
C LYS A 216 5.25 -13.23 -13.68
N ARG A 217 5.30 -12.77 -12.43
CA ARG A 217 5.57 -11.34 -12.11
C ARG A 217 6.95 -10.90 -12.55
N ILE A 218 7.99 -11.72 -12.30
CA ILE A 218 9.36 -11.42 -12.75
C ILE A 218 9.41 -11.24 -14.28
N LEU A 219 8.69 -12.07 -15.00
CA LEU A 219 8.64 -12.00 -16.47
C LEU A 219 7.86 -10.80 -17.00
N THR A 220 6.80 -10.37 -16.31
CA THR A 220 5.85 -9.39 -16.85
C THR A 220 5.91 -8.01 -16.19
N GLN A 221 6.64 -7.84 -15.10
CA GLN A 221 6.73 -6.57 -14.36
C GLN A 221 8.19 -6.16 -14.15
N PRO A 222 8.50 -4.85 -14.13
CA PRO A 222 9.87 -4.33 -13.94
C PRO A 222 10.23 -4.33 -12.44
N LEU A 223 10.39 -5.53 -11.84
CA LEU A 223 10.66 -5.67 -10.40
C LEU A 223 12.12 -5.37 -10.04
N ASP A 224 12.99 -5.29 -11.02
CA ASP A 224 14.42 -4.99 -10.92
C ASP A 224 14.74 -3.49 -10.90
N VAL A 225 13.74 -2.64 -11.19
CA VAL A 225 13.92 -1.19 -11.24
C VAL A 225 12.95 -0.52 -10.24
N PRO A 226 13.37 0.55 -9.51
CA PRO A 226 12.51 1.24 -8.57
C PRO A 226 11.24 1.78 -9.22
N SER A 227 10.08 1.45 -8.61
CA SER A 227 8.75 1.89 -9.04
C SER A 227 7.74 1.81 -7.89
N CYS A 228 6.53 2.31 -8.08
CA CYS A 228 5.42 2.18 -7.13
C CYS A 228 4.35 1.15 -7.58
N GLY A 229 4.70 0.21 -8.47
CA GLY A 229 3.71 -0.69 -9.05
C GLY A 229 2.88 -0.02 -10.14
N SER A 230 1.64 -0.47 -10.31
CA SER A 230 0.69 0.12 -11.25
C SER A 230 0.32 1.54 -10.86
N VAL A 231 0.43 2.47 -11.81
CA VAL A 231 0.17 3.89 -11.58
C VAL A 231 -1.31 4.23 -11.69
N PHE A 232 -2.02 3.57 -12.61
CA PHE A 232 -3.44 3.83 -12.88
C PHE A 232 -4.31 2.61 -12.57
N LYS A 233 -5.54 2.87 -12.14
CA LYS A 233 -6.59 1.86 -12.01
C LYS A 233 -7.07 1.41 -13.38
N ASN A 234 -7.55 0.16 -13.48
CA ASN A 234 -8.28 -0.27 -14.66
C ASN A 234 -9.59 0.53 -14.78
N VAL A 235 -10.06 0.71 -16.01
CA VAL A 235 -11.27 1.47 -16.33
C VAL A 235 -12.44 0.52 -16.50
N LEU A 236 -13.56 0.78 -15.83
CA LEU A 236 -14.83 0.11 -16.10
C LEU A 236 -15.59 0.89 -17.17
N LEU A 237 -15.81 0.29 -18.32
CA LEU A 237 -16.56 0.89 -19.42
C LEU A 237 -17.60 -0.12 -19.93
N ASN A 238 -18.89 0.24 -19.88
CA ASN A 238 -19.99 -0.61 -20.38
C ASN A 238 -19.93 -2.06 -19.86
N ASN A 239 -19.72 -2.22 -18.54
CA ASN A 239 -19.53 -3.51 -17.85
C ASN A 239 -18.28 -4.32 -18.26
N ASN A 240 -17.42 -3.77 -19.11
CA ASN A 240 -16.14 -4.37 -19.47
C ASN A 240 -14.98 -3.70 -18.70
N ILE A 241 -14.02 -4.50 -18.24
CA ILE A 241 -12.82 -3.99 -17.61
C ILE A 241 -11.77 -3.76 -18.70
N LEU A 242 -11.48 -2.47 -18.98
CA LEU A 242 -10.34 -2.10 -19.82
C LEU A 242 -9.10 -1.98 -18.94
N ARG A 243 -8.08 -2.71 -19.27
CA ARG A 243 -6.83 -2.68 -18.50
C ARG A 243 -6.06 -1.39 -18.79
N ALA A 244 -5.65 -0.68 -17.75
CA ALA A 244 -4.93 0.59 -17.91
C ALA A 244 -3.67 0.44 -18.74
N TRP A 245 -2.92 -0.67 -18.59
CA TRP A 245 -1.71 -0.89 -19.38
C TRP A 245 -1.99 -1.03 -20.89
N GLU A 246 -3.13 -1.59 -21.29
CA GLU A 246 -3.54 -1.69 -22.71
C GLU A 246 -3.85 -0.31 -23.29
N ILE A 247 -4.53 0.53 -22.51
CA ILE A 247 -4.82 1.92 -22.91
C ILE A 247 -3.52 2.70 -23.08
N ILE A 248 -2.61 2.63 -22.10
CA ILE A 248 -1.33 3.36 -22.10
C ILE A 248 -0.45 2.91 -23.29
N ASP A 249 -0.44 1.60 -23.57
CA ASP A 249 0.28 1.02 -24.68
C ASP A 249 -0.28 1.48 -26.04
N LYS A 250 -1.61 1.40 -26.21
CA LYS A 250 -2.32 1.89 -27.40
C LYS A 250 -2.08 3.37 -27.67
N LEU A 251 -1.91 4.18 -26.63
CA LEU A 251 -1.61 5.60 -26.73
C LEU A 251 -0.13 5.90 -27.04
N GLY A 252 0.70 4.86 -27.24
CA GLY A 252 2.10 4.99 -27.63
C GLY A 252 3.06 5.37 -26.51
N PHE A 253 2.69 5.16 -25.23
CA PHE A 253 3.53 5.54 -24.11
C PHE A 253 4.54 4.45 -23.68
N ARG A 254 4.47 3.22 -24.21
CA ARG A 254 5.46 2.19 -23.87
C ARG A 254 6.88 2.68 -24.19
N GLY A 255 7.77 2.64 -23.19
CA GLY A 255 9.14 3.11 -23.32
C GLY A 255 9.31 4.63 -23.32
N TYR A 256 8.21 5.43 -23.21
CA TYR A 256 8.29 6.90 -23.16
C TYR A 256 9.12 7.34 -21.95
N THR A 257 10.08 8.23 -22.18
CA THR A 257 11.00 8.77 -21.17
C THR A 257 10.80 10.26 -20.96
N PHE A 258 10.99 10.71 -19.73
CA PHE A 258 11.10 12.12 -19.39
C PHE A 258 12.14 12.25 -18.26
N ASN A 259 13.27 12.87 -18.57
CA ASN A 259 14.44 12.95 -17.67
C ASN A 259 14.81 11.57 -17.09
N GLY A 260 14.76 11.40 -15.74
CA GLY A 260 15.10 10.15 -15.05
C GLY A 260 13.97 9.13 -14.97
N ALA A 261 12.75 9.45 -15.43
CA ALA A 261 11.59 8.57 -15.38
C ALA A 261 11.26 7.96 -16.75
N LYS A 262 10.78 6.71 -16.75
CA LYS A 262 10.44 5.95 -17.96
C LYS A 262 9.17 5.13 -17.77
N VAL A 263 8.27 5.12 -18.74
CA VAL A 263 7.20 4.13 -18.83
C VAL A 263 7.82 2.78 -19.19
N SER A 264 7.60 1.77 -18.36
CA SER A 264 8.26 0.47 -18.53
C SER A 264 7.90 -0.20 -19.85
N GLU A 265 8.90 -0.77 -20.50
CA GLU A 265 8.72 -1.59 -21.71
C GLU A 265 8.06 -2.95 -21.37
N LYS A 266 8.33 -3.50 -20.17
CA LYS A 266 7.70 -4.74 -19.70
C LYS A 266 6.21 -4.56 -19.41
N HIS A 267 5.83 -3.44 -18.75
CA HIS A 267 4.47 -3.21 -18.31
C HIS A 267 4.11 -1.73 -18.36
N PRO A 268 3.38 -1.25 -19.36
CA PRO A 268 3.14 0.19 -19.58
C PRO A 268 2.43 0.93 -18.45
N ASN A 269 1.75 0.25 -17.53
CA ASN A 269 1.17 0.87 -16.35
C ASN A 269 2.17 1.06 -15.18
N PHE A 270 3.47 0.75 -15.40
CA PHE A 270 4.56 1.05 -14.48
C PHE A 270 5.39 2.19 -15.04
N ILE A 271 5.58 3.22 -14.25
CA ILE A 271 6.57 4.25 -14.51
C ILE A 271 7.75 3.96 -13.58
N VAL A 272 8.94 3.79 -14.11
CA VAL A 272 10.14 3.40 -13.35
C VAL A 272 11.07 4.58 -13.17
N ASN A 273 11.77 4.62 -12.04
CA ASN A 273 12.90 5.50 -11.80
C ASN A 273 14.17 4.80 -12.31
N PHE A 274 14.54 5.08 -13.57
CA PHE A 274 15.66 4.40 -14.23
C PHE A 274 16.98 5.17 -14.13
N ASN A 275 16.91 6.49 -13.89
CA ASN A 275 18.09 7.34 -13.80
C ASN A 275 17.86 8.52 -12.84
N ASN A 276 17.82 8.24 -11.53
CA ASN A 276 17.65 9.25 -10.47
C ASN A 276 16.47 10.21 -10.70
N ALA A 277 15.33 9.67 -11.13
CA ALA A 277 14.12 10.43 -11.36
C ALA A 277 13.69 11.25 -10.15
N LYS A 278 13.22 12.45 -10.39
CA LYS A 278 12.59 13.32 -9.42
C LYS A 278 11.06 13.14 -9.45
N PHE A 279 10.39 13.59 -8.41
CA PHE A 279 8.93 13.64 -8.34
C PHE A 279 8.32 14.25 -9.60
N LYS A 280 8.83 15.42 -10.02
CA LYS A 280 8.33 16.15 -11.19
C LYS A 280 8.45 15.35 -12.50
N ASP A 281 9.45 14.48 -12.62
CA ASP A 281 9.67 13.70 -13.85
C ASP A 281 8.57 12.66 -14.00
N VAL A 282 8.32 11.89 -12.93
CA VAL A 282 7.22 10.90 -12.87
C VAL A 282 5.86 11.59 -13.00
N TYR A 283 5.65 12.68 -12.27
CA TYR A 283 4.39 13.42 -12.28
C TYR A 283 4.08 14.00 -13.66
N SER A 284 5.09 14.48 -14.40
CA SER A 284 4.94 14.96 -15.78
C SER A 284 4.48 13.85 -16.73
N ILE A 285 5.06 12.65 -16.61
CA ILE A 285 4.61 11.48 -17.39
C ILE A 285 3.15 11.14 -17.04
N ILE A 286 2.80 11.09 -15.74
CA ILE A 286 1.43 10.84 -15.28
C ILE A 286 0.45 11.84 -15.90
N GLN A 287 0.75 13.15 -15.84
CA GLN A 287 -0.12 14.18 -16.39
C GLN A 287 -0.25 14.07 -17.91
N LYS A 288 0.84 13.78 -18.61
CA LYS A 288 0.83 13.60 -20.06
C LYS A 288 -0.04 12.41 -20.46
N ILE A 289 0.10 11.26 -19.78
CA ILE A 289 -0.75 10.07 -20.01
C ILE A 289 -2.22 10.41 -19.75
N LYS A 290 -2.55 11.05 -18.62
CA LYS A 290 -3.94 11.42 -18.29
C LYS A 290 -4.56 12.33 -19.34
N ASN A 291 -3.84 13.37 -19.76
CA ASN A 291 -4.32 14.34 -20.75
C ASN A 291 -4.55 13.66 -22.11
N THR A 292 -3.59 12.84 -22.56
CA THR A 292 -3.73 12.11 -23.83
C THR A 292 -4.86 11.08 -23.76
N ALA A 293 -5.01 10.36 -22.64
CA ALA A 293 -6.12 9.43 -22.43
C ALA A 293 -7.47 10.14 -22.52
N LYS A 294 -7.61 11.29 -21.82
CA LYS A 294 -8.84 12.09 -21.85
C LYS A 294 -9.22 12.56 -23.25
N LEU A 295 -8.24 13.00 -24.07
CA LEU A 295 -8.45 13.38 -25.48
C LEU A 295 -8.91 12.19 -26.34
N ASN A 296 -8.65 10.96 -25.92
CA ASN A 296 -9.07 9.72 -26.55
C ASN A 296 -10.26 9.04 -25.84
N ASN A 297 -11.03 9.79 -25.05
CA ASN A 297 -12.23 9.34 -24.33
C ASN A 297 -11.97 8.25 -23.27
N TYR A 298 -10.75 8.15 -22.73
CA TYR A 298 -10.45 7.31 -21.58
C TYR A 298 -10.27 8.15 -20.32
N ASN A 299 -10.92 7.74 -19.22
CA ASN A 299 -10.69 8.35 -17.91
C ASN A 299 -9.78 7.44 -17.07
N LEU A 300 -8.52 7.82 -16.90
CA LEU A 300 -7.53 7.07 -16.10
C LEU A 300 -7.40 7.68 -14.70
N ASP A 301 -7.92 6.97 -13.71
CA ASP A 301 -7.78 7.33 -12.30
C ASP A 301 -6.48 6.76 -11.71
N LEU A 302 -5.88 7.50 -10.80
CA LEU A 302 -4.66 7.06 -10.13
C LEU A 302 -4.94 5.92 -9.15
N GLU A 303 -4.10 4.88 -9.20
CA GLU A 303 -3.95 3.89 -8.14
C GLU A 303 -2.89 4.35 -7.12
N VAL A 304 -1.80 4.94 -7.61
CA VAL A 304 -0.73 5.50 -6.77
C VAL A 304 -1.22 6.68 -5.95
N GLU A 305 -0.82 6.74 -4.68
CA GLU A 305 -1.04 7.88 -3.81
C GLU A 305 0.08 8.90 -3.94
N ILE A 306 -0.28 10.16 -4.20
CA ILE A 306 0.66 11.27 -4.33
C ILE A 306 0.69 12.06 -3.03
N ILE A 307 1.89 12.28 -2.47
CA ILE A 307 2.14 13.10 -1.29
C ILE A 307 2.97 14.31 -1.72
N LYS A 308 2.35 15.49 -1.60
CA LYS A 308 2.96 16.80 -1.87
C LYS A 308 3.13 17.59 -0.58
#